data_89e1f60c0079d202be5a01904d4a4833
#
_entry.id   89e1f60c0079d202be5a01904d4a4833
#
_cell.length_a   1.000
_cell.length_b   1.000
_cell.length_c   1.000
_cell.angle_alpha   90.00
_cell.angle_beta   90.00
_cell.angle_gamma   90.00
#
_symmetry.space_group_name_H-M   'P 1'
#
loop_
_entity.id
_entity.type
_entity.pdbx_description
1 polymer ?
#
loop_
_entity_poly.entity_id
_entity_poly.type
_entity_poly.pdbx_seq_one_letter_code
_entity_poly.pdbx_strand_id
1 'polypeptide(L)'
;MKVKITNLRALYDTGDIKISPITVLLGKNSVGKSTFARSFSLMKQSLFINRSEPVLWYSPDLVDFGSFKDSVTKGYDEIGFEYSFKLSTEELELFSRYNFLLRTLSLANSIDENFNKEITVRFSVKENQISYINILFLDYNYQIKYDNRYKVESFIINNIPTSLGELYSRSDFSLGEIIPQINLKNHPEELSGSFSLGGRAFALASWKEIELLFSKIKDGRTNKNTIQKILKKVILGDYKSFEKDFEKTIKGWKTIYQKYLGLKLDERQSFTSRLYSLIGQVYYNSVVDLINEYLSDYFSEVQYIAPIRATAERYYRIQGVSLNDITSQGENVPMILYNLKPSEKKDWKEWTRKNFDGIEFDVKQDSSNLSLILAKSGQVINLADTGFGYSQILPILLYLWRKTKMKRTYFRRGFWNTNSNQSLLIIEQPELHLHPALQANLIDSFTRIVKNEKLDVSIIIETHSDTIVNRLGEHVMSNKSNINSDDVNLVFFEEDKENNGLAKLRQIKFDEHGRLKGWPVGFFEPGPIKSFLGDAQNVD
;
A
#
# COMPACT_ATOMS: atom_id res chain seq x y z
N MET A 1 5.02 -5.39 0.43
CA MET A 1 3.53 -5.34 0.51
C MET A 1 2.94 -6.36 -0.46
N LYS A 2 1.78 -7.00 -0.10
CA LYS A 2 0.91 -7.73 -1.03
C LYS A 2 -0.39 -6.95 -1.17
N VAL A 3 -0.96 -6.99 -2.35
CA VAL A 3 -2.21 -6.26 -2.67
C VAL A 3 -3.17 -7.23 -3.35
N LYS A 4 -4.42 -7.24 -2.90
CA LYS A 4 -5.51 -7.95 -3.53
C LYS A 4 -6.69 -6.99 -3.73
N ILE A 5 -7.26 -7.01 -4.91
CA ILE A 5 -8.40 -6.18 -5.29
C ILE A 5 -9.50 -7.08 -5.83
N THR A 6 -10.72 -6.82 -5.41
CA THR A 6 -11.89 -7.55 -5.89
C THR A 6 -12.95 -6.60 -6.42
N ASN A 7 -13.57 -6.96 -7.53
CA ASN A 7 -14.70 -6.28 -8.16
C ASN A 7 -14.42 -4.82 -8.58
N LEU A 8 -13.18 -4.48 -8.98
CA LEU A 8 -12.85 -3.15 -9.48
C LEU A 8 -12.73 -3.18 -11.02
N ARG A 9 -13.71 -2.64 -11.75
CA ARG A 9 -13.80 -2.66 -13.22
C ARG A 9 -13.65 -4.07 -13.78
N ALA A 10 -12.57 -4.35 -14.54
CA ALA A 10 -12.28 -5.69 -15.08
C ALA A 10 -11.68 -6.65 -14.04
N LEU A 11 -11.22 -6.15 -12.89
CA LEU A 11 -10.56 -6.94 -11.85
C LEU A 11 -11.60 -7.61 -10.95
N TYR A 12 -11.98 -8.84 -11.27
CA TYR A 12 -12.89 -9.61 -10.43
C TYR A 12 -12.22 -10.08 -9.13
N ASP A 13 -11.11 -10.76 -9.23
CA ASP A 13 -10.25 -11.16 -8.11
C ASP A 13 -8.80 -11.25 -8.60
N THR A 14 -7.95 -10.36 -8.10
CA THR A 14 -6.54 -10.35 -8.50
C THR A 14 -5.73 -11.46 -7.86
N GLY A 15 -6.25 -12.11 -6.81
CA GLY A 15 -5.40 -12.85 -5.88
C GLY A 15 -4.37 -11.93 -5.19
N ASP A 16 -3.50 -12.51 -4.40
CA ASP A 16 -2.45 -11.80 -3.67
C ASP A 16 -1.27 -11.46 -4.59
N ILE A 17 -1.20 -10.21 -5.03
CA ILE A 17 -0.09 -9.72 -5.86
C ILE A 17 1.00 -9.15 -4.97
N LYS A 18 2.18 -9.78 -4.98
CA LYS A 18 3.36 -9.28 -4.28
C LYS A 18 3.95 -8.10 -5.05
N ILE A 19 4.06 -6.94 -4.40
CA ILE A 19 4.82 -5.81 -4.92
C ILE A 19 6.30 -6.06 -4.59
N SER A 20 7.03 -6.49 -5.62
CA SER A 20 8.48 -6.72 -5.57
C SER A 20 9.22 -5.43 -5.89
N PRO A 21 10.54 -5.35 -5.65
CA PRO A 21 11.35 -4.21 -6.05
C PRO A 21 11.10 -3.76 -7.49
N ILE A 22 10.90 -4.70 -8.42
CA ILE A 22 10.40 -4.43 -9.78
C ILE A 22 9.19 -5.34 -10.02
N THR A 23 8.03 -4.74 -10.28
CA THR A 23 6.80 -5.45 -10.64
C THR A 23 6.38 -5.02 -12.04
N VAL A 24 6.22 -5.97 -12.95
CA VAL A 24 5.85 -5.69 -14.36
C VAL A 24 4.46 -6.22 -14.64
N LEU A 25 3.59 -5.35 -15.14
CA LEU A 25 2.22 -5.69 -15.53
C LEU A 25 2.17 -5.93 -17.05
N LEU A 26 1.82 -7.14 -17.42
CA LEU A 26 1.79 -7.62 -18.81
C LEU A 26 0.40 -8.12 -19.17
N GLY A 27 0.03 -8.08 -20.43
CA GLY A 27 -1.27 -8.56 -20.91
C GLY A 27 -1.81 -7.72 -22.05
N LYS A 28 -2.91 -8.16 -22.64
CA LYS A 28 -3.61 -7.43 -23.71
C LYS A 28 -4.16 -6.08 -23.21
N ASN A 29 -4.58 -5.24 -24.15
CA ASN A 29 -5.27 -3.99 -23.79
C ASN A 29 -6.62 -4.28 -23.12
N SER A 30 -7.06 -3.39 -22.26
CA SER A 30 -8.37 -3.40 -21.58
C SER A 30 -8.63 -4.56 -20.61
N VAL A 31 -7.63 -5.37 -20.26
CA VAL A 31 -7.75 -6.47 -19.28
C VAL A 31 -7.48 -6.06 -17.83
N GLY A 32 -7.41 -4.76 -17.51
CA GLY A 32 -7.31 -4.27 -16.12
C GLY A 32 -5.91 -3.94 -15.61
N LYS A 33 -4.84 -3.99 -16.42
CA LYS A 33 -3.47 -3.59 -16.02
C LYS A 33 -3.43 -2.19 -15.43
N SER A 34 -3.88 -1.19 -16.21
CA SER A 34 -3.90 0.21 -15.77
C SER A 34 -4.86 0.43 -14.59
N THR A 35 -5.96 -0.34 -14.50
CA THR A 35 -6.83 -0.31 -13.32
C THR A 35 -6.08 -0.73 -12.06
N PHE A 36 -5.30 -1.81 -12.12
CA PHE A 36 -4.47 -2.26 -11.01
C PHE A 36 -3.37 -1.22 -10.68
N ALA A 37 -2.63 -0.74 -11.67
CA ALA A 37 -1.59 0.27 -11.48
C ALA A 37 -2.14 1.56 -10.83
N ARG A 38 -3.25 2.08 -11.36
CA ARG A 38 -3.88 3.33 -10.87
C ARG A 38 -4.56 3.18 -9.52
N SER A 39 -4.87 1.97 -9.06
CA SER A 39 -5.48 1.75 -7.74
C SER A 39 -4.61 2.27 -6.59
N PHE A 40 -3.30 2.30 -6.73
CA PHE A 40 -2.39 2.89 -5.74
C PHE A 40 -2.53 4.42 -5.68
N SER A 41 -2.67 5.08 -6.84
CA SER A 41 -2.95 6.52 -6.90
C SER A 41 -4.35 6.86 -6.41
N LEU A 42 -5.32 5.97 -6.63
CA LEU A 42 -6.66 6.06 -6.05
C LEU A 42 -6.61 6.06 -4.51
N MET A 43 -5.80 5.21 -3.92
CA MET A 43 -5.59 5.21 -2.46
C MET A 43 -4.85 6.46 -1.99
N LYS A 44 -3.81 6.90 -2.72
CA LYS A 44 -3.12 8.16 -2.42
C LYS A 44 -4.10 9.34 -2.36
N GLN A 45 -4.90 9.57 -3.41
CA GLN A 45 -5.86 10.68 -3.42
C GLN A 45 -6.92 10.53 -2.33
N SER A 46 -7.34 9.30 -2.03
CA SER A 46 -8.29 9.02 -0.96
C SER A 46 -7.74 9.34 0.43
N LEU A 47 -6.45 9.17 0.68
CA LEU A 47 -5.83 9.44 1.99
C LEU A 47 -5.45 10.91 2.20
N PHE A 48 -5.16 11.67 1.13
CA PHE A 48 -4.59 13.02 1.25
C PHE A 48 -5.54 14.17 0.91
N ILE A 49 -6.79 13.87 0.56
CA ILE A 49 -7.83 14.87 0.32
C ILE A 49 -8.95 14.65 1.34
N ASN A 50 -9.42 15.74 1.97
CA ASN A 50 -10.58 15.68 2.87
C ASN A 50 -11.81 15.22 2.07
N ARG A 51 -12.51 14.21 2.58
CA ARG A 51 -13.61 13.57 1.88
C ARG A 51 -14.68 13.05 2.85
N SER A 52 -15.90 12.95 2.34
CA SER A 52 -17.04 12.32 3.02
C SER A 52 -17.20 10.82 2.68
N GLU A 53 -16.46 10.33 1.68
CA GLU A 53 -16.52 8.96 1.18
C GLU A 53 -15.23 8.19 1.50
N PRO A 54 -15.25 6.87 1.67
CA PRO A 54 -14.05 6.10 1.98
C PRO A 54 -13.01 6.11 0.85
N VAL A 55 -13.46 6.21 -0.40
CA VAL A 55 -12.62 6.25 -1.59
C VAL A 55 -12.98 7.48 -2.42
N LEU A 56 -11.98 8.30 -2.76
CA LEU A 56 -12.13 9.41 -3.68
C LEU A 56 -11.90 8.93 -5.11
N TRP A 57 -12.98 8.72 -5.86
CA TRP A 57 -12.94 8.12 -7.19
C TRP A 57 -12.35 9.01 -8.28
N TYR A 58 -12.35 10.32 -8.09
CA TYR A 58 -11.85 11.30 -9.04
C TYR A 58 -10.96 12.35 -8.37
N SER A 59 -9.83 12.64 -8.99
CA SER A 59 -9.00 13.80 -8.68
C SER A 59 -8.37 14.32 -9.98
N PRO A 60 -8.42 15.63 -10.26
CA PRO A 60 -7.81 16.20 -11.47
C PRO A 60 -6.29 16.02 -11.52
N ASP A 61 -5.64 15.92 -10.38
CA ASP A 61 -4.17 15.88 -10.27
C ASP A 61 -3.60 14.46 -10.32
N LEU A 62 -4.44 13.42 -10.11
CA LEU A 62 -3.97 12.04 -10.01
C LEU A 62 -4.70 11.11 -10.98
N VAL A 63 -5.82 10.49 -10.56
CA VAL A 63 -6.52 9.51 -11.38
C VAL A 63 -8.02 9.71 -11.38
N ASP A 64 -8.63 9.32 -12.50
CA ASP A 64 -10.07 9.37 -12.73
C ASP A 64 -10.62 7.94 -12.87
N PHE A 65 -11.43 7.54 -11.90
CA PHE A 65 -12.22 6.31 -11.93
C PHE A 65 -13.71 6.60 -12.17
N GLY A 66 -14.10 7.87 -12.35
CA GLY A 66 -15.49 8.30 -12.45
C GLY A 66 -16.18 8.30 -11.09
N SER A 67 -17.18 7.46 -10.95
CA SER A 67 -17.90 7.24 -9.70
C SER A 67 -17.74 5.80 -9.21
N PHE A 68 -18.28 5.49 -8.02
CA PHE A 68 -18.39 4.10 -7.56
C PHE A 68 -19.07 3.19 -8.61
N LYS A 69 -20.17 3.67 -9.21
CA LYS A 69 -20.94 2.92 -10.21
C LYS A 69 -20.13 2.62 -11.48
N ASP A 70 -19.23 3.53 -11.88
CA ASP A 70 -18.34 3.36 -13.03
C ASP A 70 -17.14 2.45 -12.71
N SER A 71 -16.90 2.24 -11.42
CA SER A 71 -15.74 1.52 -10.90
C SER A 71 -16.04 0.09 -10.47
N VAL A 72 -17.28 -0.20 -10.07
CA VAL A 72 -17.64 -1.56 -9.64
C VAL A 72 -17.78 -2.50 -10.84
N THR A 73 -17.31 -3.74 -10.70
CA THR A 73 -17.48 -4.79 -11.71
C THR A 73 -18.96 -5.03 -11.98
N LYS A 74 -19.35 -5.11 -13.24
CA LYS A 74 -20.74 -5.33 -13.64
C LYS A 74 -21.31 -6.61 -13.00
N GLY A 75 -22.45 -6.46 -12.33
CA GLY A 75 -23.11 -7.56 -11.61
C GLY A 75 -22.71 -7.69 -10.14
N TYR A 76 -21.83 -6.82 -9.64
CA TYR A 76 -21.44 -6.74 -8.24
C TYR A 76 -21.85 -5.39 -7.66
N ASP A 77 -21.95 -5.33 -6.32
CA ASP A 77 -22.40 -4.15 -5.59
C ASP A 77 -21.39 -3.66 -4.54
N GLU A 78 -20.24 -4.32 -4.45
CA GLU A 78 -19.14 -3.89 -3.57
C GLU A 78 -17.77 -4.10 -4.22
N ILE A 79 -16.81 -3.24 -3.87
CA ILE A 79 -15.41 -3.32 -4.26
C ILE A 79 -14.59 -3.61 -3.02
N GLY A 80 -13.70 -4.61 -3.08
CA GLY A 80 -12.82 -4.97 -1.97
C GLY A 80 -11.37 -4.61 -2.25
N PHE A 81 -10.72 -4.05 -1.22
CA PHE A 81 -9.28 -3.78 -1.18
C PHE A 81 -8.66 -4.53 -0.01
N GLU A 82 -7.57 -5.24 -0.26
CA GLU A 82 -6.85 -5.98 0.77
C GLU A 82 -5.35 -5.69 0.64
N TYR A 83 -4.75 -5.37 1.77
CA TYR A 83 -3.32 -5.07 1.90
C TYR A 83 -2.71 -5.93 2.98
N SER A 84 -1.60 -6.63 2.63
CA SER A 84 -0.81 -7.37 3.61
C SER A 84 0.62 -6.83 3.64
N PHE A 85 1.10 -6.53 4.84
CA PHE A 85 2.43 -5.96 5.06
C PHE A 85 3.05 -6.48 6.35
N LYS A 86 4.36 -6.40 6.45
CA LYS A 86 5.10 -6.82 7.63
C LYS A 86 5.62 -5.60 8.36
N LEU A 87 5.43 -5.57 9.65
CA LEU A 87 6.04 -4.57 10.53
C LEU A 87 7.42 -5.01 10.98
N SER A 88 8.34 -4.05 11.06
CA SER A 88 9.61 -4.24 11.74
C SER A 88 9.43 -4.33 13.25
N THR A 89 10.42 -4.89 13.95
CA THR A 89 10.42 -4.91 15.42
C THR A 89 10.40 -3.48 16.00
N GLU A 90 11.12 -2.56 15.35
CA GLU A 90 11.18 -1.15 15.76
C GLU A 90 9.81 -0.46 15.63
N GLU A 91 9.07 -0.71 14.55
CA GLU A 91 7.71 -0.17 14.35
C GLU A 91 6.74 -0.69 15.41
N LEU A 92 6.80 -1.98 15.74
CA LEU A 92 5.99 -2.57 16.81
C LEU A 92 6.35 -2.02 18.19
N GLU A 93 7.63 -1.80 18.48
CA GLU A 93 8.07 -1.18 19.72
C GLU A 93 7.62 0.28 19.82
N LEU A 94 7.71 1.04 18.74
CA LEU A 94 7.21 2.41 18.67
C LEU A 94 5.71 2.44 18.91
N PHE A 95 4.95 1.58 18.24
CA PHE A 95 3.52 1.42 18.48
C PHE A 95 3.21 1.19 19.96
N SER A 96 3.94 0.30 20.61
CA SER A 96 3.75 0.01 22.02
C SER A 96 4.08 1.18 22.95
N ARG A 97 5.12 1.95 22.63
CA ARG A 97 5.59 3.07 23.47
C ARG A 97 4.68 4.30 23.40
N TYR A 98 4.13 4.60 22.24
CA TYR A 98 3.37 5.84 22.01
C TYR A 98 1.86 5.67 22.15
N ASN A 99 1.34 4.46 22.09
CA ASN A 99 -0.07 4.25 22.30
C ASN A 99 -0.42 4.41 23.80
N PHE A 100 -1.12 5.50 24.13
CA PHE A 100 -1.48 5.83 25.50
C PHE A 100 -2.28 4.72 26.19
N LEU A 101 -3.19 4.07 25.48
CA LEU A 101 -4.01 2.98 26.02
C LEU A 101 -3.16 1.74 26.29
N LEU A 102 -2.30 1.36 25.36
CA LEU A 102 -1.37 0.25 25.54
C LEU A 102 -0.43 0.52 26.70
N ARG A 103 0.09 1.74 26.82
CA ARG A 103 0.93 2.17 27.93
C ARG A 103 0.18 2.22 29.26
N THR A 104 -1.06 2.75 29.28
CA THR A 104 -1.89 2.85 30.50
C THR A 104 -2.33 1.48 30.99
N LEU A 105 -2.65 0.59 30.08
CA LEU A 105 -3.01 -0.81 30.39
C LEU A 105 -1.77 -1.68 30.55
N SER A 106 -0.58 -1.14 30.20
CA SER A 106 0.73 -1.80 30.29
C SER A 106 0.79 -3.18 29.64
N LEU A 107 0.05 -3.36 28.56
CA LEU A 107 -0.04 -4.60 27.82
C LEU A 107 1.09 -4.74 26.77
N ALA A 108 1.95 -3.73 26.64
CA ALA A 108 2.89 -3.59 25.54
C ALA A 108 4.29 -4.18 25.78
N ASN A 109 4.55 -4.82 26.91
CA ASN A 109 5.94 -5.18 27.25
C ASN A 109 6.45 -6.50 26.68
N SER A 110 5.63 -7.26 25.93
CA SER A 110 6.10 -8.52 25.39
C SER A 110 5.25 -8.97 24.17
N ILE A 111 5.68 -8.54 23.00
CA ILE A 111 5.31 -9.22 21.75
C ILE A 111 6.37 -10.29 21.52
N ASP A 112 5.96 -11.53 21.30
CA ASP A 112 6.88 -12.65 21.03
C ASP A 112 7.74 -12.31 19.81
N GLU A 113 9.08 -12.35 19.96
CA GLU A 113 10.02 -12.04 18.87
C GLU A 113 9.88 -13.01 17.68
N ASN A 114 9.36 -14.20 17.90
CA ASN A 114 9.14 -15.23 16.89
C ASN A 114 7.80 -15.09 16.15
N PHE A 115 7.03 -14.08 16.50
CA PHE A 115 5.66 -13.94 16.01
C PHE A 115 5.59 -13.46 14.55
N ASN A 116 4.56 -13.91 13.82
CA ASN A 116 4.28 -13.43 12.47
C ASN A 116 3.86 -11.95 12.50
N LYS A 117 4.77 -11.07 12.09
CA LYS A 117 4.58 -9.61 12.06
C LYS A 117 3.79 -9.13 10.82
N GLU A 118 3.15 -10.05 10.09
CA GLU A 118 2.32 -9.72 8.94
C GLU A 118 0.92 -9.26 9.40
N ILE A 119 0.54 -8.08 8.98
CA ILE A 119 -0.82 -7.56 9.13
C ILE A 119 -1.51 -7.70 7.79
N THR A 120 -2.75 -8.18 7.81
CA THR A 120 -3.64 -8.14 6.64
C THR A 120 -4.86 -7.32 6.99
N VAL A 121 -5.16 -6.33 6.18
CA VAL A 121 -6.38 -5.52 6.30
C VAL A 121 -7.15 -5.57 4.99
N ARG A 122 -8.41 -5.97 5.07
CA ARG A 122 -9.37 -5.93 3.98
C ARG A 122 -10.52 -5.02 4.36
N PHE A 123 -10.93 -4.17 3.43
CA PHE A 123 -12.18 -3.43 3.54
C PHE A 123 -12.94 -3.49 2.22
N SER A 124 -14.26 -3.53 2.33
CA SER A 124 -15.17 -3.49 1.18
C SER A 124 -15.92 -2.17 1.19
N VAL A 125 -16.03 -1.57 0.00
CA VAL A 125 -16.78 -0.33 -0.22
C VAL A 125 -18.02 -0.67 -1.02
N LYS A 126 -19.17 -0.23 -0.51
CA LYS A 126 -20.46 -0.34 -1.18
C LYS A 126 -21.04 1.05 -1.30
N GLU A 127 -21.29 1.50 -2.53
CA GLU A 127 -21.66 2.89 -2.80
C GLU A 127 -20.63 3.86 -2.16
N ASN A 128 -21.06 4.69 -1.20
CA ASN A 128 -20.24 5.74 -0.60
C ASN A 128 -19.84 5.40 0.84
N GLN A 129 -19.80 4.12 1.21
CA GLN A 129 -19.46 3.72 2.57
C GLN A 129 -18.71 2.39 2.63
N ILE A 130 -18.03 2.17 3.74
CA ILE A 130 -17.45 0.86 4.05
C ILE A 130 -18.58 -0.06 4.52
N SER A 131 -18.74 -1.21 3.87
CA SER A 131 -19.70 -2.25 4.23
C SER A 131 -19.11 -3.30 5.16
N TYR A 132 -17.81 -3.60 4.99
CA TYR A 132 -17.14 -4.67 5.71
C TYR A 132 -15.66 -4.34 5.95
N ILE A 133 -15.15 -4.75 7.12
CA ILE A 133 -13.72 -4.72 7.45
C ILE A 133 -13.32 -6.08 8.01
N ASN A 134 -12.17 -6.58 7.56
CA ASN A 134 -11.49 -7.71 8.16
C ASN A 134 -10.02 -7.35 8.42
N ILE A 135 -9.56 -7.55 9.66
CA ILE A 135 -8.17 -7.29 10.05
C ILE A 135 -7.61 -8.57 10.68
N LEU A 136 -6.49 -9.04 10.14
CA LEU A 136 -5.67 -10.07 10.76
C LEU A 136 -4.44 -9.38 11.37
N PHE A 137 -4.34 -9.43 12.68
CA PHE A 137 -3.23 -8.87 13.44
C PHE A 137 -2.85 -9.78 14.59
N LEU A 138 -1.63 -10.24 14.62
CA LEU A 138 -1.22 -11.32 15.52
C LEU A 138 -2.11 -12.55 15.22
N ASP A 139 -2.75 -13.14 16.23
CA ASP A 139 -3.74 -14.20 16.05
C ASP A 139 -5.19 -13.67 16.19
N TYR A 140 -5.36 -12.34 16.16
CA TYR A 140 -6.67 -11.71 16.16
C TYR A 140 -7.22 -11.60 14.75
N ASN A 141 -8.42 -12.10 14.56
CA ASN A 141 -9.23 -11.93 13.37
C ASN A 141 -10.43 -11.03 13.72
N TYR A 142 -10.35 -9.76 13.36
CA TYR A 142 -11.42 -8.79 13.56
C TYR A 142 -12.30 -8.74 12.32
N GLN A 143 -13.59 -8.98 12.48
CA GLN A 143 -14.59 -8.92 11.41
C GLN A 143 -15.71 -7.96 11.81
N ILE A 144 -15.93 -6.94 11.00
CA ILE A 144 -16.92 -5.89 11.26
C ILE A 144 -17.78 -5.72 10.04
N LYS A 145 -19.10 -5.68 10.26
CA LYS A 145 -20.08 -5.31 9.25
C LYS A 145 -20.80 -4.04 9.67
N TYR A 146 -21.08 -3.18 8.71
CA TYR A 146 -21.74 -1.90 8.91
C TYR A 146 -23.08 -1.87 8.15
N ASP A 147 -24.06 -1.18 8.74
CA ASP A 147 -25.27 -0.77 8.03
C ASP A 147 -25.05 0.53 7.22
N ASN A 148 -26.08 0.97 6.52
CA ASN A 148 -26.05 2.18 5.69
C ASN A 148 -25.86 3.50 6.47
N ARG A 149 -25.68 3.46 7.78
CA ARG A 149 -25.48 4.64 8.66
C ARG A 149 -24.21 4.54 9.49
N TYR A 150 -23.25 3.70 9.05
CA TYR A 150 -22.04 3.40 9.82
C TYR A 150 -22.30 2.85 11.24
N LYS A 151 -23.51 2.34 11.51
CA LYS A 151 -23.77 1.54 12.70
C LYS A 151 -23.16 0.16 12.51
N VAL A 152 -22.50 -0.35 13.54
CA VAL A 152 -21.94 -1.69 13.53
C VAL A 152 -23.06 -2.71 13.68
N GLU A 153 -23.32 -3.49 12.65
CA GLU A 153 -24.28 -4.60 12.69
C GLU A 153 -23.70 -5.81 13.41
N SER A 154 -22.43 -6.10 13.15
CA SER A 154 -21.73 -7.18 13.83
C SER A 154 -20.25 -6.84 14.00
N PHE A 155 -19.72 -7.16 15.18
CA PHE A 155 -18.30 -7.13 15.47
C PHE A 155 -17.89 -8.46 16.12
N ILE A 156 -17.08 -9.22 15.42
CA ILE A 156 -16.65 -10.57 15.78
C ILE A 156 -15.13 -10.57 15.89
N ILE A 157 -14.61 -11.14 16.97
CA ILE A 157 -13.17 -11.34 17.19
C ILE A 157 -12.93 -12.82 17.44
N ASN A 158 -12.16 -13.47 16.57
CA ASN A 158 -11.87 -14.92 16.67
C ASN A 158 -13.13 -15.77 16.83
N ASN A 159 -14.15 -15.50 16.00
CA ASN A 159 -15.47 -16.14 16.03
C ASN A 159 -16.32 -15.87 17.30
N ILE A 160 -15.87 -14.96 18.18
CA ILE A 160 -16.62 -14.54 19.37
C ILE A 160 -17.26 -13.18 19.10
N PRO A 161 -18.60 -13.08 19.09
CA PRO A 161 -19.27 -11.81 18.92
C PRO A 161 -19.05 -10.90 20.13
N THR A 162 -18.93 -9.59 19.89
CA THR A 162 -18.86 -8.60 20.97
C THR A 162 -20.25 -8.40 21.57
N SER A 163 -20.30 -8.23 22.90
CA SER A 163 -21.53 -7.99 23.65
C SER A 163 -21.69 -6.54 24.10
N LEU A 164 -20.83 -5.66 23.65
CA LEU A 164 -20.91 -4.23 23.95
C LEU A 164 -22.07 -3.60 23.20
N GLY A 165 -22.78 -2.67 23.83
CA GLY A 165 -24.00 -2.01 23.35
C GLY A 165 -23.96 -1.47 21.91
N GLU A 166 -24.71 -0.43 21.58
CA GLU A 166 -24.69 0.11 20.21
C GLU A 166 -23.32 0.72 19.85
N LEU A 167 -22.67 0.10 18.90
CA LEU A 167 -21.40 0.54 18.34
C LEU A 167 -21.61 1.27 17.01
N TYR A 168 -20.82 2.29 16.74
CA TYR A 168 -20.84 3.01 15.47
C TYR A 168 -19.44 3.47 15.09
N SER A 169 -19.24 3.78 13.83
CA SER A 169 -18.05 4.44 13.33
C SER A 169 -18.40 5.83 12.80
N ARG A 170 -17.40 6.71 12.69
CA ARG A 170 -17.57 8.01 12.03
C ARG A 170 -17.82 7.81 10.54
N SER A 171 -18.67 8.66 9.97
CA SER A 171 -18.89 8.77 8.52
C SER A 171 -17.84 9.67 7.84
N ASP A 172 -17.14 10.50 8.60
CA ASP A 172 -16.16 11.44 8.06
C ASP A 172 -14.77 10.83 8.13
N PHE A 173 -14.06 10.84 7.00
CA PHE A 173 -12.69 10.35 6.89
C PHE A 173 -11.72 11.51 6.98
N SER A 174 -10.92 11.53 8.03
CA SER A 174 -9.82 12.48 8.19
C SER A 174 -8.67 12.17 7.23
N LEU A 175 -7.78 13.15 7.04
CA LEU A 175 -6.56 12.92 6.28
C LEU A 175 -5.74 11.77 6.91
N GLY A 176 -5.30 10.84 6.07
CA GLY A 176 -4.54 9.67 6.50
C GLY A 176 -5.37 8.51 7.04
N GLU A 177 -6.71 8.63 7.08
CA GLU A 177 -7.59 7.56 7.58
C GLU A 177 -8.32 6.88 6.43
N ILE A 178 -8.35 5.54 6.42
CA ILE A 178 -9.16 4.73 5.53
C ILE A 178 -10.00 3.73 6.30
N ILE A 179 -9.49 3.21 7.40
CA ILE A 179 -10.21 2.31 8.30
C ILE A 179 -10.77 3.13 9.46
N PRO A 180 -12.10 3.14 9.65
CA PRO A 180 -12.72 3.92 10.72
C PRO A 180 -12.54 3.25 12.08
N GLN A 181 -12.41 4.08 13.11
CA GLN A 181 -12.43 3.63 14.50
C GLN A 181 -13.86 3.30 14.96
N ILE A 182 -13.98 2.40 15.95
CA ILE A 182 -15.24 2.07 16.60
C ILE A 182 -15.42 2.90 17.88
N ASN A 183 -16.64 3.41 18.06
CA ASN A 183 -17.08 4.21 19.19
C ASN A 183 -18.39 3.64 19.79
N LEU A 184 -18.65 3.99 21.07
CA LEU A 184 -19.91 3.70 21.74
C LEU A 184 -20.91 4.85 21.60
N LYS A 185 -22.18 4.57 21.33
CA LYS A 185 -23.21 5.57 21.02
C LYS A 185 -23.53 6.53 22.16
N ASN A 186 -23.46 6.16 23.39
CA ASN A 186 -23.96 6.94 24.53
C ASN A 186 -22.83 7.60 25.35
N HIS A 187 -21.76 8.03 24.73
CA HIS A 187 -20.79 8.88 25.43
C HIS A 187 -21.13 10.35 25.18
N PRO A 188 -21.24 11.19 26.24
CA PRO A 188 -21.61 12.60 26.07
C PRO A 188 -20.65 13.29 25.10
N GLU A 189 -21.22 14.02 24.12
CA GLU A 189 -20.49 14.81 23.12
C GLU A 189 -19.65 15.95 23.73
N GLU A 190 -19.74 16.18 25.03
CA GLU A 190 -19.01 17.23 25.75
C GLU A 190 -17.48 17.08 25.74
N LEU A 191 -16.97 15.98 25.19
CA LEU A 191 -15.52 15.75 25.00
C LEU A 191 -15.07 15.92 23.54
N SER A 192 -15.77 16.73 22.76
CA SER A 192 -15.60 16.94 21.33
C SER A 192 -14.31 17.67 20.91
N GLY A 193 -13.29 17.69 21.71
CA GLY A 193 -12.03 18.41 21.46
C GLY A 193 -10.82 17.57 21.03
N SER A 194 -10.85 16.25 21.14
CA SER A 194 -9.72 15.43 20.68
C SER A 194 -10.14 14.06 20.19
N PHE A 195 -9.67 13.70 19.03
CA PHE A 195 -9.87 12.43 18.30
C PHE A 195 -9.64 11.15 19.14
N SER A 196 -8.98 11.25 20.27
CA SER A 196 -8.59 10.10 21.10
C SER A 196 -9.66 9.65 22.12
N LEU A 197 -10.78 10.35 22.29
CA LEU A 197 -11.68 10.11 23.43
C LEU A 197 -12.75 9.06 23.14
N GLY A 198 -13.30 8.99 21.95
CA GLY A 198 -14.28 7.98 21.57
C GLY A 198 -13.69 6.56 21.53
N GLY A 199 -12.51 6.43 20.98
CA GLY A 199 -11.77 5.17 20.99
C GLY A 199 -11.35 4.72 22.39
N ARG A 200 -11.11 5.66 23.31
CA ARG A 200 -10.87 5.37 24.73
C ARG A 200 -12.12 4.84 25.42
N ALA A 201 -13.29 5.37 25.10
CA ALA A 201 -14.56 4.91 25.71
C ALA A 201 -14.84 3.44 25.37
N PHE A 202 -14.61 3.04 24.11
CA PHE A 202 -14.75 1.65 23.67
C PHE A 202 -13.78 0.72 24.40
N ALA A 203 -12.51 1.10 24.48
CA ALA A 203 -11.48 0.32 25.18
C ALA A 203 -11.75 0.25 26.70
N LEU A 204 -12.25 1.33 27.33
CA LEU A 204 -12.63 1.33 28.74
C LEU A 204 -13.86 0.44 29.02
N ALA A 205 -14.83 0.40 28.11
CA ALA A 205 -15.95 -0.51 28.22
C ALA A 205 -15.50 -1.97 28.11
N SER A 206 -14.65 -2.28 27.14
CA SER A 206 -14.04 -3.62 27.01
C SER A 206 -13.24 -4.01 28.25
N TRP A 207 -12.54 -3.03 28.87
CA TRP A 207 -11.85 -3.27 30.13
C TRP A 207 -12.79 -3.62 31.28
N LYS A 208 -13.96 -2.97 31.38
CA LYS A 208 -14.96 -3.32 32.40
C LYS A 208 -15.46 -4.77 32.23
N GLU A 209 -15.62 -5.23 31.00
CA GLU A 209 -15.95 -6.63 30.72
C GLU A 209 -14.84 -7.59 31.19
N ILE A 210 -13.55 -7.22 31.06
CA ILE A 210 -12.43 -7.97 31.64
C ILE A 210 -12.55 -8.04 33.15
N GLU A 211 -12.83 -6.92 33.81
CA GLU A 211 -13.03 -6.89 35.28
C GLU A 211 -14.21 -7.79 35.71
N LEU A 212 -15.31 -7.80 34.95
CA LEU A 212 -16.45 -8.68 35.17
C LEU A 212 -16.08 -10.15 34.95
N LEU A 213 -15.33 -10.46 33.92
CA LEU A 213 -14.84 -11.82 33.68
C LEU A 213 -13.99 -12.33 34.84
N PHE A 214 -13.06 -11.52 35.34
CA PHE A 214 -12.23 -11.84 36.50
C PHE A 214 -13.05 -12.01 37.79
N SER A 215 -14.30 -11.48 37.87
CA SER A 215 -15.14 -11.67 39.05
C SER A 215 -15.41 -13.15 39.35
N LYS A 216 -15.32 -14.02 38.34
CA LYS A 216 -15.48 -15.50 38.49
C LYS A 216 -14.33 -16.16 39.25
N ILE A 217 -13.13 -15.59 39.20
CA ILE A 217 -11.91 -16.16 39.79
C ILE A 217 -11.23 -15.25 40.80
N LYS A 218 -11.73 -14.02 41.01
CA LYS A 218 -11.16 -13.08 41.99
C LYS A 218 -11.58 -13.39 43.43
N ASP A 219 -10.82 -12.88 44.39
CA ASP A 219 -11.19 -12.76 45.79
C ASP A 219 -11.53 -11.30 46.10
N GLY A 220 -11.91 -11.01 47.33
CA GLY A 220 -12.23 -9.66 47.78
C GLY A 220 -11.05 -8.67 47.77
N ARG A 221 -9.83 -9.16 47.57
CA ARG A 221 -8.59 -8.34 47.52
C ARG A 221 -8.15 -8.06 46.08
N THR A 222 -8.74 -8.75 45.09
CA THR A 222 -8.41 -8.59 43.68
C THR A 222 -9.09 -7.33 43.15
N ASN A 223 -8.33 -6.30 42.91
CA ASN A 223 -8.76 -5.03 42.36
C ASN A 223 -8.25 -4.84 40.91
N LYS A 224 -8.64 -3.74 40.28
CA LYS A 224 -8.20 -3.35 38.93
C LYS A 224 -6.68 -3.40 38.76
N ASN A 225 -5.92 -2.90 39.73
CA ASN A 225 -4.45 -2.88 39.65
C ASN A 225 -3.86 -4.29 39.68
N THR A 226 -4.50 -5.25 40.37
CA THR A 226 -4.06 -6.64 40.37
C THR A 226 -4.27 -7.28 39.01
N ILE A 227 -5.46 -7.07 38.38
CA ILE A 227 -5.75 -7.56 37.03
C ILE A 227 -4.75 -6.98 36.03
N GLN A 228 -4.48 -5.68 36.10
CA GLN A 228 -3.47 -5.03 35.27
C GLN A 228 -2.08 -5.65 35.46
N LYS A 229 -1.64 -5.93 36.70
CA LYS A 229 -0.34 -6.57 36.97
C LYS A 229 -0.26 -8.00 36.41
N ILE A 230 -1.36 -8.73 36.39
CA ILE A 230 -1.43 -10.06 35.76
C ILE A 230 -1.26 -9.90 34.24
N LEU A 231 -2.11 -9.09 33.61
CA LEU A 231 -2.12 -8.94 32.16
C LEU A 231 -0.84 -8.31 31.59
N LYS A 232 -0.15 -7.46 32.39
CA LYS A 232 1.18 -6.94 32.04
C LYS A 232 2.24 -8.02 31.83
N LYS A 233 2.11 -9.14 32.47
CA LYS A 233 3.09 -10.23 32.44
C LYS A 233 2.75 -11.27 31.38
N VAL A 234 1.55 -11.22 30.82
CA VAL A 234 1.11 -12.15 29.77
C VAL A 234 1.64 -11.67 28.42
N ILE A 235 2.31 -12.55 27.71
CA ILE A 235 2.83 -12.29 26.36
C ILE A 235 1.67 -12.30 25.37
N LEU A 236 1.58 -11.26 24.54
CA LEU A 236 0.67 -11.24 23.40
C LEU A 236 1.30 -12.02 22.26
N GLY A 237 0.61 -13.04 21.81
CA GLY A 237 1.02 -13.90 20.73
C GLY A 237 -0.19 -14.63 20.17
N ASP A 238 0.00 -15.82 19.64
CA ASP A 238 -1.10 -16.70 19.28
C ASP A 238 -1.89 -17.15 20.52
N TYR A 239 -3.13 -17.60 20.30
CA TYR A 239 -4.02 -18.01 21.40
C TYR A 239 -3.42 -19.11 22.28
N LYS A 240 -2.71 -20.09 21.70
CA LYS A 240 -2.12 -21.21 22.46
C LYS A 240 -0.99 -20.73 23.37
N SER A 241 -0.15 -19.86 22.87
CA SER A 241 0.93 -19.21 23.64
C SER A 241 0.35 -18.35 24.76
N PHE A 242 -0.69 -17.56 24.45
CA PHE A 242 -1.42 -16.75 25.42
C PHE A 242 -2.02 -17.60 26.55
N GLU A 243 -2.75 -18.67 26.22
CA GLU A 243 -3.38 -19.57 27.22
C GLU A 243 -2.35 -20.15 28.18
N LYS A 244 -1.26 -20.68 27.63
CA LYS A 244 -0.15 -21.25 28.41
C LYS A 244 0.53 -20.20 29.31
N ASP A 245 0.78 -19.03 28.77
CA ASP A 245 1.46 -17.96 29.50
C ASP A 245 0.56 -17.30 30.55
N PHE A 246 -0.74 -17.17 30.26
CA PHE A 246 -1.75 -16.74 31.22
C PHE A 246 -1.79 -17.68 32.43
N GLU A 247 -1.90 -19.00 32.20
CA GLU A 247 -1.90 -20.00 33.28
C GLU A 247 -0.61 -19.94 34.11
N LYS A 248 0.53 -19.86 33.46
CA LYS A 248 1.84 -19.70 34.12
C LYS A 248 1.88 -18.42 34.97
N THR A 249 1.38 -17.32 34.42
CA THR A 249 1.39 -16.02 35.07
C THR A 249 0.53 -16.02 36.33
N ILE A 250 -0.71 -16.52 36.26
CA ILE A 250 -1.61 -16.51 37.43
C ILE A 250 -1.17 -17.42 38.57
N LYS A 251 -0.23 -18.36 38.36
CA LYS A 251 0.38 -19.15 39.45
C LYS A 251 1.00 -18.27 40.54
N GLY A 252 1.49 -17.08 40.19
CA GLY A 252 1.98 -16.08 41.12
C GLY A 252 0.91 -15.47 42.05
N TRP A 253 -0.38 -15.67 41.72
CA TRP A 253 -1.53 -15.21 42.52
C TRP A 253 -2.34 -16.39 43.01
N LYS A 254 -1.87 -17.00 44.11
CA LYS A 254 -2.34 -18.29 44.67
C LYS A 254 -3.86 -18.43 44.71
N THR A 255 -4.58 -17.43 45.20
CA THR A 255 -6.05 -17.47 45.33
C THR A 255 -6.75 -17.45 43.97
N ILE A 256 -6.28 -16.63 43.04
CA ILE A 256 -6.82 -16.55 41.66
C ILE A 256 -6.57 -17.88 40.96
N TYR A 257 -5.37 -18.42 41.09
CA TYR A 257 -5.00 -19.70 40.46
C TYR A 257 -5.83 -20.87 41.00
N GLN A 258 -6.05 -20.96 42.32
CA GLN A 258 -6.89 -22.00 42.93
C GLN A 258 -8.32 -21.92 42.43
N LYS A 259 -8.92 -20.72 42.36
CA LYS A 259 -10.27 -20.55 41.84
C LYS A 259 -10.34 -20.86 40.34
N TYR A 260 -9.34 -20.47 39.55
CA TYR A 260 -9.25 -20.84 38.14
C TYR A 260 -9.19 -22.35 37.95
N LEU A 261 -8.38 -23.06 38.74
CA LEU A 261 -8.30 -24.52 38.72
C LEU A 261 -9.60 -25.21 39.18
N GLY A 262 -10.38 -24.54 40.03
CA GLY A 262 -11.70 -25.03 40.48
C GLY A 262 -12.78 -24.98 39.38
N LEU A 263 -12.56 -24.24 38.30
CA LEU A 263 -13.44 -24.26 37.13
C LEU A 263 -13.30 -25.60 36.38
N LYS A 264 -14.36 -26.08 35.77
CA LYS A 264 -14.31 -27.22 34.83
C LYS A 264 -13.44 -26.89 33.63
N LEU A 265 -12.97 -27.89 32.92
CA LEU A 265 -12.05 -27.70 31.80
C LEU A 265 -12.64 -26.81 30.69
N ASP A 266 -13.90 -27.05 30.33
CA ASP A 266 -14.67 -26.24 29.37
C ASP A 266 -14.86 -24.80 29.83
N GLU A 267 -15.10 -24.58 31.12
CA GLU A 267 -15.21 -23.24 31.70
C GLU A 267 -13.87 -22.49 31.69
N ARG A 268 -12.74 -23.18 31.94
CA ARG A 268 -11.40 -22.59 31.83
C ARG A 268 -11.09 -22.17 30.39
N GLN A 269 -11.36 -23.03 29.42
CA GLN A 269 -11.18 -22.72 28.01
C GLN A 269 -12.07 -21.56 27.56
N SER A 270 -13.33 -21.55 28.00
CA SER A 270 -14.24 -20.43 27.74
C SER A 270 -13.75 -19.13 28.39
N PHE A 271 -13.22 -19.19 29.62
CA PHE A 271 -12.65 -18.03 30.31
C PHE A 271 -11.46 -17.43 29.54
N THR A 272 -10.49 -18.27 29.18
CA THR A 272 -9.27 -17.79 28.49
C THR A 272 -9.56 -17.32 27.08
N SER A 273 -10.44 -18.00 26.34
CA SER A 273 -10.88 -17.58 25.01
C SER A 273 -11.62 -16.24 25.07
N ARG A 274 -12.53 -16.06 26.03
CA ARG A 274 -13.24 -14.79 26.22
C ARG A 274 -12.29 -13.67 26.66
N LEU A 275 -11.34 -13.97 27.55
CA LEU A 275 -10.33 -12.99 27.97
C LEU A 275 -9.46 -12.53 26.80
N TYR A 276 -9.02 -13.48 25.98
CA TYR A 276 -8.23 -13.19 24.78
C TYR A 276 -9.01 -12.28 23.81
N SER A 277 -10.28 -12.60 23.54
CA SER A 277 -11.14 -11.77 22.70
C SER A 277 -11.34 -10.35 23.27
N LEU A 278 -11.57 -10.20 24.58
CA LEU A 278 -11.73 -8.90 25.24
C LEU A 278 -10.45 -8.06 25.19
N ILE A 279 -9.29 -8.67 25.32
CA ILE A 279 -8.01 -8.00 25.11
C ILE A 279 -7.91 -7.49 23.67
N GLY A 280 -8.30 -8.32 22.68
CA GLY A 280 -8.38 -7.89 21.28
C GLY A 280 -9.30 -6.67 21.10
N GLN A 281 -10.45 -6.61 21.77
CA GLN A 281 -11.32 -5.43 21.73
C GLN A 281 -10.62 -4.16 22.24
N VAL A 282 -9.89 -4.27 23.35
CA VAL A 282 -9.13 -3.13 23.91
C VAL A 282 -8.10 -2.61 22.90
N TYR A 283 -7.49 -3.50 22.12
CA TYR A 283 -6.47 -3.13 21.12
C TYR A 283 -7.03 -2.60 19.81
N TYR A 284 -8.26 -2.93 19.44
CA TYR A 284 -8.81 -2.72 18.11
C TYR A 284 -8.52 -1.32 17.53
N ASN A 285 -8.92 -0.24 18.23
CA ASN A 285 -8.71 1.11 17.72
C ASN A 285 -7.23 1.48 17.59
N SER A 286 -6.37 0.94 18.45
CA SER A 286 -4.92 1.11 18.33
C SER A 286 -4.34 0.39 17.13
N VAL A 287 -4.86 -0.79 16.80
CA VAL A 287 -4.50 -1.53 15.59
C VAL A 287 -4.96 -0.78 14.33
N VAL A 288 -6.17 -0.19 14.37
CA VAL A 288 -6.68 0.68 13.31
C VAL A 288 -5.77 1.90 13.10
N ASP A 289 -5.32 2.55 14.17
CA ASP A 289 -4.40 3.69 14.09
C ASP A 289 -3.08 3.28 13.42
N LEU A 290 -2.51 2.14 13.82
CA LEU A 290 -1.30 1.59 13.23
C LEU A 290 -1.45 1.30 11.73
N ILE A 291 -2.57 0.69 11.34
CA ILE A 291 -2.86 0.38 9.93
C ILE A 291 -3.01 1.66 9.12
N ASN A 292 -3.79 2.62 9.61
CA ASN A 292 -4.01 3.89 8.93
C ASN A 292 -2.69 4.66 8.76
N GLU A 293 -1.85 4.69 9.77
CA GLU A 293 -0.53 5.34 9.70
C GLU A 293 0.37 4.66 8.68
N TYR A 294 0.50 3.32 8.74
CA TYR A 294 1.31 2.57 7.79
C TYR A 294 0.84 2.77 6.34
N LEU A 295 -0.47 2.65 6.08
CA LEU A 295 -1.03 2.85 4.75
C LEU A 295 -0.88 4.30 4.27
N SER A 296 -1.07 5.27 5.18
CA SER A 296 -0.86 6.68 4.87
C SER A 296 0.59 6.96 4.47
N ASP A 297 1.56 6.47 5.23
CA ASP A 297 2.98 6.62 4.90
C ASP A 297 3.32 5.95 3.57
N TYR A 298 2.88 4.71 3.37
CA TYR A 298 3.13 3.98 2.12
C TYR A 298 2.54 4.68 0.89
N PHE A 299 1.27 5.09 0.94
CA PHE A 299 0.62 5.72 -0.19
C PHE A 299 1.03 7.19 -0.41
N SER A 300 1.55 7.89 0.62
CA SER A 300 2.10 9.24 0.45
C SER A 300 3.25 9.27 -0.55
N GLU A 301 4.05 8.22 -0.53
CA GLU A 301 5.26 8.07 -1.33
C GLU A 301 5.01 7.46 -2.72
N VAL A 302 3.74 7.25 -3.09
CA VAL A 302 3.37 6.79 -4.44
C VAL A 302 3.54 7.93 -5.44
N GLN A 303 4.33 7.70 -6.48
CA GLN A 303 4.44 8.57 -7.65
C GLN A 303 3.90 7.84 -8.87
N TYR A 304 2.93 8.43 -9.52
CA TYR A 304 2.33 7.91 -10.74
C TYR A 304 2.78 8.73 -11.95
N ILE A 305 3.20 8.04 -13.00
CA ILE A 305 3.57 8.63 -14.29
C ILE A 305 2.72 7.98 -15.38
N ALA A 306 1.90 8.80 -16.02
CA ALA A 306 0.93 8.39 -17.04
C ALA A 306 1.61 7.95 -18.36
N PRO A 307 0.91 7.21 -19.23
CA PRO A 307 1.47 6.76 -20.50
C PRO A 307 1.69 7.91 -21.49
N ILE A 308 0.80 8.90 -21.50
CA ILE A 308 0.92 10.11 -22.31
C ILE A 308 1.54 11.19 -21.45
N ARG A 309 2.79 11.54 -21.74
CA ARG A 309 3.55 12.56 -21.02
C ARG A 309 3.66 13.80 -21.87
N ALA A 310 3.85 14.93 -21.21
CA ALA A 310 4.01 16.20 -21.90
C ALA A 310 5.18 16.15 -22.90
N THR A 311 4.92 16.60 -24.11
CA THR A 311 5.97 16.78 -25.13
C THR A 311 6.80 17.99 -24.78
N ALA A 312 8.09 17.97 -25.15
CA ALA A 312 8.93 19.13 -24.95
C ALA A 312 8.45 20.30 -25.84
N GLU A 313 8.16 21.42 -25.20
CA GLU A 313 7.92 22.68 -25.89
C GLU A 313 9.24 23.41 -26.13
N ARG A 314 9.30 24.25 -27.18
CA ARG A 314 10.50 25.02 -27.46
C ARG A 314 10.78 26.04 -26.36
N TYR A 315 9.72 26.61 -25.76
CA TYR A 315 9.80 27.58 -24.67
C TYR A 315 8.69 27.35 -23.65
N TYR A 316 9.04 27.47 -22.39
CA TYR A 316 8.10 27.45 -21.26
C TYR A 316 8.14 28.81 -20.58
N ARG A 317 6.97 29.36 -20.24
CA ARG A 317 6.92 30.61 -19.49
C ARG A 317 7.29 30.37 -18.03
N ILE A 318 8.17 31.21 -17.49
CA ILE A 318 8.56 31.16 -16.08
C ILE A 318 7.34 31.50 -15.21
N GLN A 319 7.03 30.61 -14.27
CA GLN A 319 6.00 30.77 -13.24
C GLN A 319 6.69 30.81 -11.88
N GLY A 320 6.33 31.79 -11.04
CA GLY A 320 6.87 31.94 -9.69
C GLY A 320 6.30 30.95 -8.67
N VAL A 321 6.10 29.67 -9.06
CA VAL A 321 5.49 28.63 -8.24
C VAL A 321 6.56 27.64 -7.81
N SER A 322 6.62 27.34 -6.50
CA SER A 322 7.43 26.24 -5.97
C SER A 322 6.67 24.94 -6.14
N LEU A 323 7.17 24.06 -6.99
CA LEU A 323 6.57 22.76 -7.28
C LEU A 323 7.44 21.67 -6.64
N ASN A 324 6.84 20.92 -5.70
CA ASN A 324 7.54 19.85 -5.01
C ASN A 324 7.33 18.48 -5.68
N ASP A 325 6.15 18.22 -6.23
CA ASP A 325 5.79 16.95 -6.83
C ASP A 325 5.80 17.02 -8.36
N ILE A 326 6.17 15.89 -8.98
CA ILE A 326 6.09 15.75 -10.43
C ILE A 326 4.65 15.39 -10.77
N THR A 327 4.01 16.14 -11.66
CA THR A 327 2.67 15.82 -12.13
C THR A 327 2.66 14.51 -12.95
N SER A 328 1.51 13.88 -13.05
CA SER A 328 1.39 12.57 -13.72
C SER A 328 1.87 12.57 -15.18
N GLN A 329 1.72 13.71 -15.87
CA GLN A 329 2.19 13.89 -17.25
C GLN A 329 3.57 14.55 -17.34
N GLY A 330 4.12 15.06 -16.22
CA GLY A 330 5.46 15.67 -16.17
C GLY A 330 5.57 17.05 -16.80
N GLU A 331 4.45 17.75 -17.04
CA GLU A 331 4.43 19.09 -17.65
C GLU A 331 5.14 20.15 -16.80
N ASN A 332 5.28 19.90 -15.50
CA ASN A 332 5.95 20.82 -14.57
C ASN A 332 7.45 20.58 -14.41
N VAL A 333 8.01 19.57 -15.08
CA VAL A 333 9.44 19.23 -15.01
C VAL A 333 10.36 20.40 -15.35
N PRO A 334 10.09 21.23 -16.39
CA PRO A 334 10.94 22.39 -16.69
C PRO A 334 11.05 23.37 -15.54
N MET A 335 9.92 23.63 -14.84
CA MET A 335 9.90 24.53 -13.69
C MET A 335 10.61 23.95 -12.48
N ILE A 336 10.47 22.64 -12.24
CA ILE A 336 11.21 21.94 -11.17
C ILE A 336 12.72 22.06 -11.41
N LEU A 337 13.20 21.78 -12.62
CA LEU A 337 14.62 21.89 -12.97
C LEU A 337 15.12 23.34 -12.88
N TYR A 338 14.29 24.30 -13.27
CA TYR A 338 14.63 25.71 -13.13
C TYR A 338 14.85 26.12 -11.68
N ASN A 339 14.00 25.67 -10.78
CA ASN A 339 14.02 26.00 -9.36
C ASN A 339 15.11 25.28 -8.55
N LEU A 340 15.83 24.34 -9.15
CA LEU A 340 16.97 23.68 -8.49
C LEU A 340 18.07 24.68 -8.14
N LYS A 341 18.66 24.53 -6.96
CA LYS A 341 19.86 25.28 -6.56
C LYS A 341 21.04 24.99 -7.49
N PRO A 342 22.01 25.90 -7.63
CA PRO A 342 23.17 25.69 -8.52
C PRO A 342 23.92 24.37 -8.24
N SER A 343 24.05 23.98 -6.97
CA SER A 343 24.67 22.70 -6.59
C SER A 343 23.83 21.49 -7.02
N GLU A 344 22.50 21.59 -6.93
CA GLU A 344 21.57 20.54 -7.35
C GLU A 344 21.54 20.40 -8.88
N LYS A 345 21.58 21.52 -9.62
CA LYS A 345 21.70 21.51 -11.09
C LYS A 345 22.97 20.81 -11.57
N LYS A 346 24.11 21.11 -10.92
CA LYS A 346 25.38 20.46 -11.24
C LYS A 346 25.30 18.96 -11.00
N ASP A 347 24.76 18.57 -9.86
CA ASP A 347 24.60 17.18 -9.49
C ASP A 347 23.60 16.44 -10.39
N TRP A 348 22.48 17.07 -10.76
CA TRP A 348 21.51 16.53 -11.70
C TRP A 348 22.15 16.19 -13.06
N LYS A 349 22.93 17.12 -13.63
CA LYS A 349 23.66 16.90 -14.88
C LYS A 349 24.65 15.73 -14.78
N GLU A 350 25.42 15.71 -13.70
CA GLU A 350 26.40 14.64 -13.47
C GLU A 350 25.71 13.28 -13.28
N TRP A 351 24.58 13.26 -12.56
CA TRP A 351 23.80 12.05 -12.34
C TRP A 351 23.19 11.53 -13.66
N THR A 352 22.58 12.39 -14.48
CA THR A 352 21.99 11.99 -15.77
C THR A 352 23.09 11.50 -16.73
N ARG A 353 24.22 12.19 -16.82
CA ARG A 353 25.37 11.75 -17.61
C ARG A 353 25.85 10.36 -17.21
N LYS A 354 25.98 10.10 -15.92
CA LYS A 354 26.46 8.81 -15.40
C LYS A 354 25.47 7.68 -15.60
N ASN A 355 24.18 7.95 -15.45
CA ASN A 355 23.15 6.93 -15.40
C ASN A 355 22.37 6.76 -16.70
N PHE A 356 22.51 7.70 -17.64
CA PHE A 356 21.74 7.68 -18.88
C PHE A 356 22.61 8.04 -20.12
N ASP A 357 23.40 7.09 -20.56
CA ASP A 357 24.16 7.10 -21.84
C ASP A 357 24.93 8.39 -22.13
N GLY A 358 25.56 9.00 -21.11
CA GLY A 358 26.36 10.21 -21.27
C GLY A 358 25.54 11.47 -21.53
N ILE A 359 24.23 11.44 -21.41
CA ILE A 359 23.33 12.56 -21.68
C ILE A 359 23.18 13.43 -20.43
N GLU A 360 23.27 14.74 -20.62
CA GLU A 360 22.97 15.74 -19.61
C GLU A 360 21.69 16.47 -19.99
N PHE A 361 20.75 16.57 -19.06
CA PHE A 361 19.55 17.38 -19.21
C PHE A 361 19.68 18.65 -18.36
N ASP A 362 19.31 19.79 -18.93
CA ASP A 362 19.35 21.08 -18.25
C ASP A 362 18.24 22.01 -18.72
N VAL A 363 18.11 23.17 -18.07
CA VAL A 363 17.26 24.26 -18.49
C VAL A 363 18.12 25.49 -18.81
N LYS A 364 17.80 26.13 -19.94
CA LYS A 364 18.37 27.43 -20.32
C LYS A 364 17.29 28.50 -20.19
N GLN A 365 17.60 29.54 -19.44
CA GLN A 365 16.73 30.72 -19.35
C GLN A 365 17.08 31.71 -20.45
N ASP A 366 16.05 32.23 -21.09
CA ASP A 366 16.14 33.35 -22.00
C ASP A 366 15.01 34.34 -21.68
N SER A 367 15.37 35.50 -21.09
CA SER A 367 14.44 36.51 -20.60
C SER A 367 13.41 35.90 -19.64
N SER A 368 12.11 35.90 -20.01
CA SER A 368 11.01 35.33 -19.23
C SER A 368 10.65 33.89 -19.61
N ASN A 369 11.45 33.26 -20.49
CA ASN A 369 11.20 31.92 -20.99
C ASN A 369 12.29 30.93 -20.56
N LEU A 370 11.94 29.64 -20.50
CA LEU A 370 12.84 28.52 -20.28
C LEU A 370 12.83 27.63 -21.51
N SER A 371 13.98 27.03 -21.80
CA SER A 371 14.10 25.94 -22.77
C SER A 371 14.71 24.73 -22.08
N LEU A 372 14.15 23.55 -22.33
CA LEU A 372 14.80 22.28 -21.97
C LEU A 372 15.90 22.00 -23.00
N ILE A 373 17.09 21.70 -22.53
CA ILE A 373 18.24 21.37 -23.37
C ILE A 373 18.82 20.00 -23.01
N LEU A 374 19.30 19.33 -24.03
CA LEU A 374 20.04 18.07 -23.97
C LEU A 374 21.46 18.32 -24.45
N ALA A 375 22.47 17.91 -23.66
CA ALA A 375 23.84 17.94 -24.03
C ALA A 375 24.41 16.51 -24.12
N LYS A 376 25.03 16.16 -25.25
CA LYS A 376 25.72 14.89 -25.47
C LYS A 376 26.97 15.14 -26.35
N SER A 377 28.11 14.63 -25.94
CA SER A 377 29.40 14.72 -26.70
C SER A 377 29.74 16.15 -27.15
N GLY A 378 29.45 17.17 -26.33
CA GLY A 378 29.74 18.58 -26.61
C GLY A 378 28.71 19.30 -27.49
N GLN A 379 27.71 18.62 -28.01
CA GLN A 379 26.59 19.24 -28.72
C GLN A 379 25.46 19.55 -27.74
N VAL A 380 24.86 20.74 -27.88
CA VAL A 380 23.70 21.19 -27.07
C VAL A 380 22.53 21.42 -28.00
N ILE A 381 21.44 20.73 -27.75
CA ILE A 381 20.24 20.73 -28.61
C ILE A 381 19.02 21.06 -27.74
N ASN A 382 18.09 21.86 -28.26
CA ASN A 382 16.78 22.03 -27.60
C ASN A 382 16.03 20.69 -27.59
N LEU A 383 15.48 20.31 -26.46
CA LEU A 383 14.80 19.03 -26.32
C LEU A 383 13.62 18.87 -27.30
N ALA A 384 12.96 19.94 -27.68
CA ALA A 384 11.90 19.95 -28.71
C ALA A 384 12.40 19.53 -30.10
N ASP A 385 13.71 19.62 -30.37
CA ASP A 385 14.32 19.25 -31.64
C ASP A 385 14.84 17.80 -31.66
N THR A 386 14.78 17.09 -30.53
CA THR A 386 15.34 15.72 -30.37
C THR A 386 14.33 14.60 -30.62
N GLY A 387 13.07 14.93 -30.94
CA GLY A 387 11.97 13.97 -31.00
C GLY A 387 11.39 13.64 -29.61
N PHE A 388 10.31 12.89 -29.58
CA PHE A 388 9.50 12.69 -28.37
C PHE A 388 10.20 11.85 -27.28
N GLY A 389 11.10 10.95 -27.65
CA GLY A 389 11.63 9.93 -26.74
C GLY A 389 12.26 10.48 -25.46
N TYR A 390 13.10 11.50 -25.56
CA TYR A 390 13.79 12.06 -24.40
C TYR A 390 12.84 12.83 -23.46
N SER A 391 11.83 13.51 -23.99
CA SER A 391 10.84 14.19 -23.16
C SER A 391 10.01 13.19 -22.32
N GLN A 392 9.76 11.99 -22.87
CA GLN A 392 8.98 10.95 -22.22
C GLN A 392 9.69 10.34 -20.99
N ILE A 393 11.02 10.27 -20.98
CA ILE A 393 11.78 9.70 -19.87
C ILE A 393 12.16 10.74 -18.80
N LEU A 394 12.17 12.01 -19.15
CA LEU A 394 12.66 13.08 -18.27
C LEU A 394 11.94 13.14 -16.91
N PRO A 395 10.61 13.03 -16.80
CA PRO A 395 9.90 12.96 -15.52
C PRO A 395 10.34 11.77 -14.67
N ILE A 396 10.56 10.62 -15.31
CA ILE A 396 11.00 9.38 -14.65
C ILE A 396 12.41 9.57 -14.06
N LEU A 397 13.34 10.06 -14.87
CA LEU A 397 14.73 10.30 -14.45
C LEU A 397 14.80 11.33 -13.31
N LEU A 398 14.00 12.41 -13.40
CA LEU A 398 13.94 13.44 -12.37
C LEU A 398 13.44 12.87 -11.03
N TYR A 399 12.41 12.03 -11.05
CA TYR A 399 11.94 11.35 -9.84
C TYR A 399 13.03 10.46 -9.23
N LEU A 400 13.66 9.61 -10.04
CA LEU A 400 14.71 8.69 -9.59
C LEU A 400 15.90 9.46 -8.99
N TRP A 401 16.37 10.52 -9.66
CA TRP A 401 17.42 11.37 -9.13
C TRP A 401 17.05 12.02 -7.78
N ARG A 402 15.85 12.58 -7.66
CA ARG A 402 15.37 13.19 -6.42
C ARG A 402 15.39 12.19 -5.26
N LYS A 403 14.98 10.95 -5.50
CA LYS A 403 15.04 9.90 -4.48
C LYS A 403 16.46 9.60 -4.01
N THR A 404 17.48 9.69 -4.90
CA THR A 404 18.88 9.53 -4.48
C THR A 404 19.38 10.68 -3.58
N LYS A 405 18.70 11.83 -3.57
CA LYS A 405 19.07 13.03 -2.81
C LYS A 405 18.28 13.23 -1.52
N MET A 406 17.12 12.63 -1.43
CA MET A 406 16.37 12.70 -0.20
C MET A 406 17.19 12.02 0.91
N LYS A 407 17.87 12.84 1.72
CA LYS A 407 18.33 12.38 3.03
C LYS A 407 17.07 11.92 3.77
N ARG A 408 17.20 10.84 4.51
CA ARG A 408 16.18 10.39 5.46
C ARG A 408 15.78 11.57 6.33
N THR A 409 14.85 12.38 5.86
CA THR A 409 14.25 13.46 6.65
C THR A 409 13.05 12.82 7.32
N TYR A 410 13.17 12.69 8.61
CA TYR A 410 12.10 12.28 9.48
C TYR A 410 10.95 13.30 9.35
N PHE A 411 10.01 13.06 8.45
CA PHE A 411 8.79 13.85 8.42
C PHE A 411 7.93 13.43 9.62
N ARG A 412 7.90 14.27 10.63
CA ARG A 412 6.92 14.20 11.71
C ARG A 412 5.55 14.58 11.13
N ARG A 413 4.81 13.63 10.60
CA ARG A 413 3.35 13.71 10.53
C ARG A 413 2.82 12.65 11.50
N GLY A 414 2.23 13.08 12.62
CA GLY A 414 1.72 12.18 13.65
C GLY A 414 2.70 11.88 14.78
N PHE A 415 2.28 11.01 15.68
CA PHE A 415 3.02 10.62 16.89
C PHE A 415 4.16 9.62 16.60
N TRP A 416 4.27 9.13 15.38
CA TRP A 416 5.17 8.06 14.98
C TRP A 416 6.27 8.59 14.08
N ASN A 417 7.47 8.23 14.41
CA ASN A 417 8.64 8.50 13.58
C ASN A 417 8.93 7.22 12.79
N THR A 418 8.04 6.88 11.84
CA THR A 418 8.27 5.71 11.01
C THR A 418 9.42 5.98 10.05
N ASN A 419 10.42 5.13 10.10
CA ASN A 419 11.57 5.16 9.18
C ASN A 419 11.23 4.55 7.80
N SER A 420 9.94 4.40 7.45
CA SER A 420 9.59 3.82 6.16
C SER A 420 9.84 4.82 5.04
N ASN A 421 11.02 4.72 4.45
CA ASN A 421 11.37 5.42 3.20
C ASN A 421 10.88 4.65 1.97
N GLN A 422 9.92 3.74 2.15
CA GLN A 422 9.43 2.92 1.06
C GLN A 422 8.70 3.79 0.05
N SER A 423 9.26 3.93 -1.13
CA SER A 423 8.69 4.73 -2.21
C SER A 423 8.22 3.83 -3.34
N LEU A 424 7.10 4.14 -3.93
CA LEU A 424 6.52 3.39 -5.05
C LEU A 424 6.41 4.27 -6.29
N LEU A 425 7.15 3.92 -7.33
CA LEU A 425 7.04 4.55 -8.64
C LEU A 425 6.17 3.68 -9.56
N ILE A 426 5.13 4.24 -10.12
CA ILE A 426 4.24 3.58 -11.07
C ILE A 426 4.38 4.25 -12.42
N ILE A 427 4.67 3.46 -13.44
CA ILE A 427 4.91 3.97 -14.79
C ILE A 427 4.05 3.15 -15.77
N GLU A 428 3.16 3.82 -16.48
CA GLU A 428 2.44 3.20 -17.58
C GLU A 428 3.20 3.41 -18.89
N GLN A 429 3.41 2.32 -19.63
CA GLN A 429 3.99 2.27 -20.97
C GLN A 429 5.24 3.15 -21.14
N PRO A 430 6.33 2.90 -20.36
CA PRO A 430 7.55 3.70 -20.49
C PRO A 430 8.20 3.59 -21.86
N GLU A 431 7.89 2.56 -22.64
CA GLU A 431 8.40 2.29 -23.98
C GLU A 431 7.85 3.24 -25.06
N LEU A 432 6.76 3.96 -24.82
CA LEU A 432 6.15 4.80 -25.84
C LEU A 432 7.15 5.83 -26.39
N HIS A 433 7.29 5.84 -27.72
CA HIS A 433 8.19 6.73 -28.45
C HIS A 433 9.70 6.52 -28.16
N LEU A 434 10.08 5.44 -27.45
CA LEU A 434 11.48 5.12 -27.16
C LEU A 434 12.05 4.10 -28.15
N HIS A 435 13.23 4.40 -28.68
CA HIS A 435 14.03 3.39 -29.37
C HIS A 435 14.40 2.24 -28.40
N PRO A 436 14.44 0.97 -28.85
CA PRO A 436 14.75 -0.18 -27.98
C PRO A 436 16.00 0.00 -27.10
N ALA A 437 17.06 0.62 -27.63
CA ALA A 437 18.25 0.91 -26.84
C ALA A 437 17.98 1.85 -25.63
N LEU A 438 17.08 2.82 -25.76
CA LEU A 438 16.68 3.70 -24.67
C LEU A 438 15.80 2.98 -23.66
N GLN A 439 14.97 2.05 -24.10
CA GLN A 439 14.18 1.18 -23.22
C GLN A 439 15.09 0.30 -22.35
N ALA A 440 16.14 -0.29 -22.95
CA ALA A 440 17.15 -1.06 -22.22
C ALA A 440 17.91 -0.20 -21.20
N ASN A 441 18.37 1.00 -21.59
CA ASN A 441 19.05 1.93 -20.68
C ASN A 441 18.18 2.37 -19.51
N LEU A 442 16.86 2.50 -19.73
CA LEU A 442 15.91 2.83 -18.68
C LEU A 442 15.83 1.70 -17.65
N ILE A 443 15.75 0.45 -18.09
CA ILE A 443 15.77 -0.72 -17.21
C ILE A 443 17.09 -0.83 -16.44
N ASP A 444 18.24 -0.57 -17.09
CA ASP A 444 19.53 -0.53 -16.42
C ASP A 444 19.56 0.53 -15.29
N SER A 445 18.88 1.65 -15.50
CA SER A 445 18.74 2.70 -14.49
C SER A 445 17.83 2.25 -13.34
N PHE A 446 16.72 1.58 -13.62
CA PHE A 446 15.80 1.04 -12.61
C PHE A 446 16.50 0.00 -11.73
N THR A 447 17.15 -0.99 -12.33
CA THR A 447 17.84 -2.05 -11.60
C THR A 447 18.94 -1.50 -10.68
N ARG A 448 19.67 -0.48 -11.14
CA ARG A 448 20.72 0.19 -10.35
C ARG A 448 20.15 0.93 -9.14
N ILE A 449 18.98 1.56 -9.30
CA ILE A 449 18.34 2.34 -8.22
C ILE A 449 17.69 1.43 -7.20
N VAL A 450 16.95 0.44 -7.65
CA VAL A 450 16.28 -0.54 -6.78
C VAL A 450 17.29 -1.29 -5.89
N LYS A 451 18.49 -1.57 -6.40
CA LYS A 451 19.56 -2.24 -5.64
C LYS A 451 20.47 -1.31 -4.84
N ASN A 452 20.17 -0.03 -4.81
CA ASN A 452 20.88 0.88 -3.92
C ASN A 452 20.36 0.70 -2.49
N GLU A 453 21.14 0.06 -1.62
CA GLU A 453 20.80 -0.22 -0.22
C GLU A 453 20.38 1.02 0.61
N LYS A 454 20.70 2.21 0.12
CA LYS A 454 20.30 3.48 0.74
C LYS A 454 18.89 3.92 0.36
N LEU A 455 18.29 3.25 -0.63
CA LEU A 455 17.01 3.61 -1.21
C LEU A 455 16.05 2.43 -1.08
N ASP A 456 14.87 2.67 -0.55
CA ASP A 456 13.78 1.71 -0.52
C ASP A 456 12.74 2.12 -1.57
N VAL A 457 13.04 1.83 -2.84
CA VAL A 457 12.20 2.18 -3.99
C VAL A 457 11.73 0.92 -4.66
N SER A 458 10.41 0.76 -4.77
CA SER A 458 9.77 -0.24 -5.63
C SER A 458 9.22 0.42 -6.90
N ILE A 459 9.21 -0.31 -8.01
CA ILE A 459 8.74 0.19 -9.31
C ILE A 459 7.70 -0.76 -9.87
N ILE A 460 6.54 -0.22 -10.24
CA ILE A 460 5.52 -0.93 -11.03
C ILE A 460 5.58 -0.40 -12.45
N ILE A 461 5.73 -1.30 -13.43
CA ILE A 461 5.84 -0.97 -14.85
C ILE A 461 4.69 -1.67 -15.58
N GLU A 462 3.80 -0.91 -16.19
CA GLU A 462 2.89 -1.45 -17.19
C GLU A 462 3.54 -1.34 -18.57
N THR A 463 3.69 -2.45 -19.29
CA THR A 463 4.39 -2.45 -20.57
C THR A 463 3.86 -3.51 -21.55
N HIS A 464 4.07 -3.26 -22.84
CA HIS A 464 3.93 -4.21 -23.95
C HIS A 464 5.27 -4.49 -24.64
N SER A 465 6.38 -4.02 -24.08
CA SER A 465 7.71 -4.15 -24.68
C SER A 465 8.38 -5.48 -24.30
N ASP A 466 8.72 -6.27 -25.28
CA ASP A 466 9.60 -7.43 -25.17
C ASP A 466 11.02 -7.03 -24.75
N THR A 467 11.50 -5.90 -25.24
CA THR A 467 12.82 -5.34 -24.88
C THR A 467 12.94 -5.12 -23.38
N ILE A 468 11.92 -4.55 -22.74
CA ILE A 468 11.89 -4.32 -21.27
C ILE A 468 11.96 -5.66 -20.52
N VAL A 469 11.14 -6.63 -20.91
CA VAL A 469 11.08 -7.95 -20.27
C VAL A 469 12.39 -8.71 -20.46
N ASN A 470 12.92 -8.75 -21.68
CA ASN A 470 14.18 -9.42 -21.99
C ASN A 470 15.36 -8.80 -21.23
N ARG A 471 15.41 -7.45 -21.15
CA ARG A 471 16.48 -6.76 -20.41
C ARG A 471 16.45 -7.07 -18.91
N LEU A 472 15.27 -7.21 -18.31
CA LEU A 472 15.13 -7.68 -16.92
C LEU A 472 15.64 -9.13 -16.78
N GLY A 473 15.31 -10.03 -17.71
CA GLY A 473 15.83 -11.39 -17.74
C GLY A 473 17.36 -11.44 -17.81
N GLU A 474 17.99 -10.59 -18.65
CA GLU A 474 19.44 -10.44 -18.74
C GLU A 474 20.05 -9.98 -17.39
N HIS A 475 19.39 -9.06 -16.67
CA HIS A 475 19.84 -8.64 -15.35
C HIS A 475 19.74 -9.77 -14.31
N VAL A 476 18.67 -10.58 -14.34
CA VAL A 476 18.51 -11.74 -13.44
C VAL A 476 19.57 -12.79 -13.72
N MET A 477 19.88 -13.07 -15.00
CA MET A 477 20.93 -14.00 -15.41
C MET A 477 22.33 -13.47 -15.04
N SER A 478 22.51 -12.16 -15.11
CA SER A 478 23.81 -11.52 -14.91
C SER A 478 24.06 -11.20 -13.44
N ASN A 479 25.00 -11.87 -12.79
CA ASN A 479 25.42 -11.55 -11.41
C ASN A 479 25.99 -10.13 -11.23
N LYS A 480 26.12 -9.33 -12.31
CA LYS A 480 26.68 -7.98 -12.25
C LYS A 480 25.72 -6.93 -11.68
N SER A 481 24.43 -7.15 -11.79
CA SER A 481 23.39 -6.19 -11.36
C SER A 481 22.88 -6.41 -9.94
N ASN A 482 23.25 -7.52 -9.28
CA ASN A 482 22.70 -7.97 -7.99
C ASN A 482 21.18 -8.13 -7.98
N ILE A 483 20.51 -8.17 -9.14
CA ILE A 483 19.09 -8.48 -9.28
C ILE A 483 18.92 -10.01 -9.32
N ASN A 484 18.02 -10.53 -8.51
CA ASN A 484 17.65 -11.94 -8.52
C ASN A 484 16.16 -12.13 -8.91
N SER A 485 15.75 -13.37 -9.12
CA SER A 485 14.38 -13.67 -9.54
C SER A 485 13.30 -13.22 -8.53
N ASP A 486 13.61 -13.12 -7.25
CA ASP A 486 12.65 -12.67 -6.23
C ASP A 486 12.47 -11.14 -6.19
N ASP A 487 13.41 -10.41 -6.79
CA ASP A 487 13.32 -8.95 -6.95
C ASP A 487 12.39 -8.54 -8.08
N VAL A 488 12.07 -9.46 -9.00
CA VAL A 488 11.22 -9.18 -10.17
C VAL A 488 9.96 -10.03 -10.12
N ASN A 489 8.80 -9.40 -10.11
CA ASN A 489 7.50 -10.06 -10.22
C ASN A 489 6.82 -9.67 -11.53
N LEU A 490 6.52 -10.63 -12.38
CA LEU A 490 5.79 -10.42 -13.63
C LEU A 490 4.33 -10.83 -13.41
N VAL A 491 3.42 -9.89 -13.53
CA VAL A 491 1.98 -10.13 -13.36
C VAL A 491 1.33 -10.11 -14.74
N PHE A 492 0.87 -11.24 -15.18
CA PHE A 492 0.24 -11.42 -16.47
C PHE A 492 -1.27 -11.39 -16.37
N PHE A 493 -1.89 -10.46 -17.08
CA PHE A 493 -3.33 -10.25 -17.14
C PHE A 493 -3.90 -10.91 -18.40
N GLU A 494 -4.80 -11.86 -18.21
CA GLU A 494 -5.51 -12.56 -19.28
C GLU A 494 -7.01 -12.30 -19.16
N GLU A 495 -7.70 -12.38 -20.28
CA GLU A 495 -9.16 -12.37 -20.30
C GLU A 495 -9.68 -13.76 -19.94
N ASP A 496 -10.46 -13.85 -18.87
CA ASP A 496 -11.12 -15.09 -18.47
C ASP A 496 -12.39 -15.29 -19.32
N LYS A 497 -12.30 -16.19 -20.28
CA LYS A 497 -13.42 -16.50 -21.19
C LYS A 497 -14.60 -17.18 -20.48
N GLU A 498 -14.35 -17.83 -19.35
CA GLU A 498 -15.37 -18.51 -18.56
C GLU A 498 -16.15 -17.54 -17.68
N ASN A 499 -15.52 -16.41 -17.32
CA ASN A 499 -16.09 -15.36 -16.47
C ASN A 499 -16.38 -14.05 -17.24
N ASN A 500 -17.08 -14.12 -18.36
CA ASN A 500 -17.53 -12.95 -19.13
C ASN A 500 -16.43 -11.95 -19.49
N GLY A 501 -15.21 -12.40 -19.71
CA GLY A 501 -14.08 -11.54 -20.11
C GLY A 501 -13.45 -10.75 -18.95
N LEU A 502 -13.72 -11.09 -17.69
CA LEU A 502 -13.05 -10.51 -16.54
C LEU A 502 -11.57 -10.90 -16.51
N ALA A 503 -10.77 -10.13 -15.80
CA ALA A 503 -9.33 -10.37 -15.73
C ALA A 503 -8.99 -11.59 -14.86
N LYS A 504 -8.17 -12.49 -15.41
CA LYS A 504 -7.48 -13.55 -14.67
C LYS A 504 -6.00 -13.19 -14.60
N LEU A 505 -5.43 -13.22 -13.39
CA LEU A 505 -4.04 -12.82 -13.16
C LEU A 505 -3.18 -14.04 -12.84
N ARG A 506 -1.97 -14.05 -13.38
CA ARG A 506 -0.93 -15.03 -13.05
C ARG A 506 0.37 -14.32 -12.73
N GLN A 507 1.05 -14.73 -11.67
CA GLN A 507 2.38 -14.27 -11.35
C GLN A 507 3.42 -15.22 -11.96
N ILE A 508 4.34 -14.67 -12.71
CA ILE A 508 5.40 -15.40 -13.44
C ILE A 508 6.73 -14.91 -12.91
N LYS A 509 7.70 -15.81 -12.79
CA LYS A 509 9.06 -15.49 -12.35
C LYS A 509 10.07 -15.88 -13.41
N PHE A 510 11.20 -15.19 -13.41
CA PHE A 510 12.40 -15.64 -14.09
C PHE A 510 13.03 -16.83 -13.34
N ASP A 511 13.65 -17.75 -14.07
CA ASP A 511 14.56 -18.73 -13.49
C ASP A 511 15.97 -18.10 -13.30
N GLU A 512 16.91 -18.88 -12.77
CA GLU A 512 18.30 -18.46 -12.56
C GLU A 512 19.06 -18.12 -13.86
N HIS A 513 18.51 -18.55 -15.00
CA HIS A 513 19.07 -18.26 -16.34
C HIS A 513 18.34 -17.08 -17.01
N GLY A 514 17.51 -16.33 -16.29
CA GLY A 514 16.74 -15.21 -16.82
C GLY A 514 15.63 -15.62 -17.80
N ARG A 515 15.20 -16.89 -17.81
CA ARG A 515 14.14 -17.40 -18.67
C ARG A 515 12.82 -17.37 -17.90
N LEU A 516 11.74 -17.10 -18.62
CA LEU A 516 10.40 -17.06 -18.04
C LEU A 516 9.81 -18.46 -17.85
N LYS A 517 9.44 -18.82 -16.62
CA LYS A 517 8.72 -20.05 -16.32
C LYS A 517 7.21 -19.85 -16.52
N GLY A 518 6.61 -20.63 -17.45
CA GLY A 518 5.16 -20.59 -17.70
C GLY A 518 4.69 -19.40 -18.55
N TRP A 519 5.56 -18.89 -19.41
CA TRP A 519 5.22 -17.82 -20.35
C TRP A 519 4.11 -18.27 -21.33
N PRO A 520 3.06 -17.44 -21.58
CA PRO A 520 2.06 -17.75 -22.57
C PRO A 520 2.66 -17.67 -23.98
N VAL A 521 2.60 -18.78 -24.70
CA VAL A 521 3.11 -18.87 -26.08
C VAL A 521 2.37 -17.87 -26.97
N GLY A 522 3.11 -17.12 -27.78
CA GLY A 522 2.56 -16.19 -28.77
C GLY A 522 2.16 -14.82 -28.23
N PHE A 523 2.54 -14.44 -26.98
CA PHE A 523 2.18 -13.12 -26.45
C PHE A 523 2.87 -11.96 -27.18
N PHE A 524 4.16 -12.09 -27.49
CA PHE A 524 4.92 -11.12 -28.29
C PHE A 524 4.99 -11.50 -29.78
N GLU A 525 4.46 -12.65 -30.17
CA GLU A 525 4.47 -13.09 -31.56
C GLU A 525 3.21 -12.59 -32.27
N PRO A 526 3.33 -12.02 -33.46
CA PRO A 526 2.16 -11.76 -34.28
C PRO A 526 1.46 -13.08 -34.55
N GLY A 527 0.14 -13.14 -34.37
CA GLY A 527 -0.66 -14.30 -34.74
C GLY A 527 -0.50 -14.64 -36.24
N PRO A 528 -0.87 -15.86 -36.66
CA PRO A 528 -0.75 -16.25 -38.05
C PRO A 528 -1.48 -15.23 -38.94
N ILE A 529 -0.85 -14.89 -40.06
CA ILE A 529 -1.44 -14.00 -41.07
C ILE A 529 -2.78 -14.63 -41.48
N LYS A 530 -3.89 -13.96 -41.18
CA LYS A 530 -5.19 -14.34 -41.69
C LYS A 530 -5.12 -14.10 -43.19
N SER A 531 -5.33 -15.14 -44.00
CA SER A 531 -5.42 -15.00 -45.46
C SER A 531 -6.56 -14.02 -45.76
N PHE A 532 -6.24 -12.92 -46.42
CA PHE A 532 -7.22 -11.97 -46.96
C PHE A 532 -7.96 -12.52 -48.19
N LEU A 533 -7.71 -13.77 -48.57
CA LEU A 533 -8.48 -14.47 -49.58
C LEU A 533 -9.80 -14.84 -48.91
N GLY A 534 -10.74 -13.92 -48.99
CA GLY A 534 -12.13 -14.16 -48.64
C GLY A 534 -12.64 -15.39 -49.39
N ASP A 535 -13.58 -16.07 -48.77
CA ASP A 535 -14.37 -17.14 -49.33
C ASP A 535 -15.00 -16.73 -50.69
N ALA A 536 -14.23 -16.85 -51.74
CA ALA A 536 -14.72 -16.84 -53.09
C ALA A 536 -14.89 -18.31 -53.53
N GLN A 537 -15.76 -19.04 -52.85
CA GLN A 537 -16.31 -20.30 -53.29
C GLN A 537 -17.65 -20.56 -52.60
N ASN A 538 -18.71 -20.04 -53.19
CA ASN A 538 -20.02 -20.68 -53.30
C ASN A 538 -20.91 -19.81 -54.20
N VAL A 539 -20.62 -19.89 -55.48
CA VAL A 539 -21.62 -19.68 -56.55
C VAL A 539 -21.48 -20.91 -57.45
N ASP A 540 -22.30 -21.88 -57.14
CA ASP A 540 -22.96 -22.76 -58.10
C ASP A 540 -24.16 -23.45 -57.41
#